data_1d2b988630eca87be7544f08d6525177
#
_entry.id   1d2b988630eca87be7544f08d6525177
#
_cell.length_a   1.000
_cell.length_b   1.000
_cell.length_c   1.000
_cell.angle_alpha   90.00
_cell.angle_beta   90.00
_cell.angle_gamma   90.00
#
_symmetry.space_group_name_H-M   'P 1'
#
loop_
_entity.id
_entity.type
_entity.pdbx_description
1 polymer ?
#
loop_
_entity_poly.entity_id
_entity_poly.type
_entity_poly.pdbx_seq_one_letter_code
_entity_poly.pdbx_strand_id
1 'polypeptide(L)'
;MNSLKIKNIQGLQRKEYFSNCNVSRVSTEGRLIAVNEKYLAFSLRKAGEIIIVDSSRPGYIKDIQPHIKGIKEHILDLEFSPFNNNILSSSYQNSILLWEIPENGLELHLTKDI
;
A
#
# COMPACT_ATOMS: atom_id res chain seq x y z
N MET A 1 -19.35 31.45 -2.75
CA MET A 1 -18.47 30.68 -3.27
C MET A 1 -19.00 29.84 -4.29
N ASN A 2 -18.25 29.45 -5.08
CA ASN A 2 -18.79 28.84 -6.20
C ASN A 2 -18.00 27.77 -6.74
N SER A 3 -17.69 26.85 -5.88
CA SER A 3 -17.07 25.64 -6.35
C SER A 3 -17.93 24.99 -7.40
N LEU A 4 -19.22 25.25 -7.37
CA LEU A 4 -20.11 24.69 -8.37
C LEU A 4 -19.80 25.17 -9.78
N LYS A 5 -19.09 26.27 -9.89
CA LYS A 5 -18.70 26.77 -11.20
C LYS A 5 -17.45 26.07 -11.72
N ILE A 6 -16.77 25.32 -10.90
CA ILE A 6 -15.61 24.61 -11.35
C ILE A 6 -16.08 23.32 -12.00
N LYS A 7 -16.19 23.34 -13.31
CA LYS A 7 -16.64 22.17 -14.05
C LYS A 7 -15.50 21.27 -14.45
N ASN A 8 -14.33 21.83 -14.63
CA ASN A 8 -13.16 21.07 -15.04
C ASN A 8 -12.03 21.35 -14.10
N ILE A 9 -11.77 20.39 -13.22
CA ILE A 9 -10.61 20.47 -12.36
C ILE A 9 -9.56 19.59 -12.97
N GLN A 10 -8.49 20.21 -13.42
CA GLN A 10 -7.35 19.46 -13.93
C GLN A 10 -6.34 19.32 -12.81
N GLY A 11 -6.08 18.09 -12.42
CA GLY A 11 -5.01 17.82 -11.50
C GLY A 11 -3.67 18.08 -12.18
N LEU A 12 -2.70 18.48 -11.39
CA LEU A 12 -1.34 18.59 -11.86
C LEU A 12 -0.61 17.32 -11.51
N GLN A 13 -0.20 16.56 -12.52
CA GLN A 13 0.53 15.34 -12.29
C GLN A 13 1.94 15.68 -11.82
N ARG A 14 2.36 15.07 -10.75
CA ARG A 14 3.74 15.15 -10.31
C ARG A 14 4.60 14.38 -11.30
N LYS A 15 5.86 14.83 -11.46
CA LYS A 15 6.78 14.14 -12.36
C LYS A 15 7.14 12.76 -11.82
N GLU A 16 7.20 12.63 -10.52
CA GLU A 16 7.53 11.36 -9.89
C GLU A 16 6.31 10.47 -9.84
N TYR A 17 6.51 9.20 -10.12
CA TYR A 17 5.46 8.21 -10.03
C TYR A 17 6.11 6.84 -9.81
N PHE A 18 5.29 5.89 -9.35
CA PHE A 18 5.72 4.51 -9.17
C PHE A 18 5.23 3.67 -10.33
N SER A 19 6.05 2.72 -10.77
CA SER A 19 5.66 1.81 -11.84
C SER A 19 5.97 0.37 -11.45
N ASN A 20 5.49 -0.57 -12.25
CA ASN A 20 5.59 -2.01 -11.96
C ASN A 20 4.85 -2.39 -10.68
N CYS A 21 3.67 -1.81 -10.49
CA CYS A 21 2.81 -2.12 -9.35
C CYS A 21 1.80 -3.17 -9.78
N ASN A 22 2.03 -4.42 -9.37
CA ASN A 22 1.11 -5.51 -9.70
C ASN A 22 0.02 -5.61 -8.63
N VAL A 23 -0.84 -4.60 -8.60
CA VAL A 23 -1.89 -4.47 -7.60
C VAL A 23 -2.95 -5.53 -7.80
N SER A 24 -3.52 -6.01 -6.69
CA SER A 24 -4.62 -6.97 -6.70
C SER A 24 -5.78 -6.48 -7.56
N ARG A 25 -6.45 -7.42 -8.21
CA ARG A 25 -7.64 -7.13 -9.02
C ARG A 25 -8.93 -7.58 -8.34
N VAL A 26 -8.85 -7.85 -7.05
CA VAL A 26 -10.01 -8.27 -6.29
C VAL A 26 -11.01 -7.13 -6.23
N SER A 27 -12.28 -7.43 -6.50
CA SER A 27 -13.34 -6.45 -6.39
C SER A 27 -13.68 -6.26 -4.91
N THR A 28 -13.56 -5.05 -4.43
CA THR A 28 -13.85 -4.72 -3.04
C THR A 28 -14.25 -3.24 -2.96
N GLU A 29 -14.99 -2.91 -1.90
CA GLU A 29 -15.32 -1.51 -1.63
C GLU A 29 -14.19 -0.82 -0.86
N GLY A 30 -13.23 -1.58 -0.36
CA GLY A 30 -12.09 -1.04 0.35
C GLY A 30 -10.98 -0.59 -0.57
N ARG A 31 -9.90 -0.17 0.04
CA ARG A 31 -8.72 0.32 -0.67
C ARG A 31 -7.64 -0.75 -0.67
N LEU A 32 -7.05 -0.96 -1.83
CA LEU A 32 -5.94 -1.91 -1.98
C LEU A 32 -4.59 -1.21 -2.11
N ILE A 33 -4.60 0.11 -1.97
CA ILE A 33 -3.41 0.96 -1.99
C ILE A 33 -3.55 1.97 -0.85
N ALA A 34 -2.49 2.14 -0.09
CA ALA A 34 -2.44 3.11 1.00
C ALA A 34 -1.12 3.85 0.95
N VAL A 35 -1.13 5.12 1.34
CA VAL A 35 0.08 5.93 1.33
C VAL A 35 0.09 6.86 2.54
N ASN A 36 1.28 7.08 3.08
CA ASN A 36 1.51 8.12 4.06
C ASN A 36 2.83 8.83 3.76
N GLU A 37 3.34 9.61 4.69
CA GLU A 37 4.56 10.38 4.45
C GLU A 37 5.80 9.50 4.25
N LYS A 38 5.78 8.29 4.79
CA LYS A 38 6.94 7.40 4.75
C LYS A 38 6.79 6.29 3.74
N TYR A 39 5.60 5.75 3.57
CA TYR A 39 5.42 4.51 2.85
C TYR A 39 4.28 4.56 1.85
N LEU A 40 4.44 3.76 0.80
CA LEU A 40 3.37 3.37 -0.10
C LEU A 40 3.19 1.86 0.08
N ALA A 41 1.97 1.43 0.32
CA ALA A 41 1.66 0.02 0.47
C ALA A 41 0.60 -0.37 -0.54
N PHE A 42 0.73 -1.56 -1.12
CA PHE A 42 -0.33 -2.07 -1.98
C PHE A 42 -0.40 -3.59 -1.89
N SER A 43 -1.61 -4.09 -2.08
CA SER A 43 -1.87 -5.53 -2.12
C SER A 43 -1.46 -6.09 -3.47
N LEU A 44 -0.65 -7.15 -3.46
CA LEU A 44 -0.29 -7.84 -4.68
C LEU A 44 -1.45 -8.69 -5.19
N ARG A 45 -1.33 -9.10 -6.45
CA ARG A 45 -2.30 -10.04 -7.03
C ARG A 45 -2.33 -11.35 -6.28
N LYS A 46 -1.19 -11.75 -5.73
CA LYS A 46 -1.12 -12.96 -4.92
C LYS A 46 -1.75 -12.69 -3.57
N ALA A 47 -2.65 -13.58 -3.16
CA ALA A 47 -3.44 -13.38 -1.96
C ALA A 47 -2.57 -13.20 -0.71
N GLY A 48 -2.89 -12.19 0.08
CA GLY A 48 -2.28 -11.99 1.37
C GLY A 48 -0.92 -11.31 1.37
N GLU A 49 -0.39 -10.92 0.21
CA GLU A 49 0.93 -10.30 0.15
C GLU A 49 0.81 -8.80 -0.05
N ILE A 50 1.60 -8.05 0.71
CA ILE A 50 1.60 -6.60 0.70
C ILE A 50 3.01 -6.12 0.41
N ILE A 51 3.15 -5.27 -0.61
CA ILE A 51 4.40 -4.57 -0.89
C ILE A 51 4.39 -3.26 -0.11
N ILE A 52 5.51 -2.93 0.50
CA ILE A 52 5.70 -1.66 1.17
C ILE A 52 6.99 -1.04 0.64
N VAL A 53 6.88 0.15 0.10
CA VAL A 53 8.03 0.88 -0.43
C VAL A 53 8.11 2.27 0.18
N ASP A 54 9.30 2.84 0.13
CA ASP A 54 9.54 4.19 0.62
C ASP A 54 8.85 5.19 -0.32
N SER A 55 7.90 5.96 0.20
CA SER A 55 7.13 6.90 -0.63
C SER A 55 7.98 8.07 -1.13
N SER A 56 9.14 8.30 -0.54
CA SER A 56 10.05 9.34 -1.00
C SER A 56 10.94 8.90 -2.15
N ARG A 57 10.87 7.65 -2.56
CA ARG A 57 11.69 7.10 -3.64
C ARG A 57 10.80 6.56 -4.75
N PRO A 58 10.15 7.43 -5.52
CA PRO A 58 9.33 6.97 -6.65
C PRO A 58 10.19 6.36 -7.74
N GLY A 59 9.55 5.62 -8.61
CA GLY A 59 10.20 5.01 -9.75
C GLY A 59 9.74 3.58 -9.97
N TYR A 60 10.55 2.82 -10.68
CA TYR A 60 10.24 1.43 -11.00
C TYR A 60 10.41 0.55 -9.77
N ILE A 61 9.37 -0.17 -9.42
CA ILE A 61 9.41 -1.10 -8.31
C ILE A 61 9.98 -2.42 -8.83
N LYS A 62 11.07 -2.86 -8.22
CA LYS A 62 11.72 -4.11 -8.63
C LYS A 62 10.81 -5.29 -8.39
N ASP A 63 10.94 -6.32 -9.22
CA ASP A 63 10.12 -7.53 -9.08
C ASP A 63 10.37 -8.22 -7.74
N ILE A 64 11.61 -8.18 -7.26
CA ILE A 64 11.95 -8.74 -5.96
C ILE A 64 11.99 -7.61 -4.97
N GLN A 65 11.00 -7.57 -4.07
CA GLN A 65 10.87 -6.55 -3.05
C GLN A 65 10.60 -7.20 -1.70
N PRO A 66 11.11 -6.60 -0.63
CA PRO A 66 10.63 -7.00 0.70
C PRO A 66 9.12 -6.79 0.77
N HIS A 67 8.40 -7.76 1.27
CA HIS A 67 6.96 -7.66 1.37
C HIS A 67 6.47 -8.41 2.60
N ILE A 68 5.27 -8.05 3.01
CA ILE A 68 4.59 -8.70 4.12
C ILE A 68 3.78 -9.85 3.56
N LYS A 69 3.91 -11.00 4.19
CA LYS A 69 3.08 -12.16 3.88
C LYS A 69 2.09 -12.33 5.01
N GLY A 70 0.85 -12.02 4.75
CA GLY A 70 -0.21 -12.22 5.71
C GLY A 70 -0.86 -13.60 5.56
N ILE A 71 -2.11 -13.70 5.99
CA ILE A 71 -2.88 -14.93 5.78
C ILE A 71 -3.18 -15.06 4.29
N LYS A 72 -3.37 -16.29 3.82
CA LYS A 72 -3.57 -16.55 2.40
C LYS A 72 -5.03 -16.28 2.02
N GLU A 73 -5.47 -15.06 2.19
CA GLU A 73 -6.78 -14.58 1.79
C GLU A 73 -6.60 -13.25 1.09
N HIS A 74 -7.56 -12.91 0.26
CA HIS A 74 -7.52 -11.62 -0.41
C HIS A 74 -7.73 -10.49 0.58
N ILE A 75 -6.90 -9.47 0.46
CA ILE A 75 -7.01 -8.26 1.26
C ILE A 75 -8.18 -7.44 0.73
N LEU A 76 -9.01 -6.95 1.63
CA LEU A 76 -10.18 -6.17 1.26
C LEU A 76 -9.98 -4.68 1.51
N ASP A 77 -9.04 -4.31 2.38
CA ASP A 77 -8.75 -2.92 2.68
C ASP A 77 -7.37 -2.79 3.30
N LEU A 78 -6.68 -1.71 2.98
CA LEU A 78 -5.41 -1.33 3.58
C LEU A 78 -5.52 0.08 4.13
N GLU A 79 -4.97 0.31 5.32
CA GLU A 79 -4.99 1.64 5.88
C GLU A 79 -3.81 1.83 6.83
N PHE A 80 -3.09 2.93 6.66
CA PHE A 80 -2.08 3.32 7.64
C PHE A 80 -2.74 4.02 8.82
N SER A 81 -2.13 3.86 10.00
CA SER A 81 -2.57 4.61 11.17
C SER A 81 -2.37 6.12 10.92
N PRO A 82 -3.34 6.95 11.26
CA PRO A 82 -3.16 8.39 11.16
C PRO A 82 -2.23 8.96 12.22
N PHE A 83 -1.85 8.16 13.22
CA PHE A 83 -1.03 8.62 14.33
C PHE A 83 0.39 8.05 14.31
N ASN A 84 0.61 6.96 13.60
CA ASN A 84 1.92 6.32 13.56
C ASN A 84 2.17 5.77 12.15
N ASN A 85 3.12 6.38 11.46
CA ASN A 85 3.40 6.03 10.07
C ASN A 85 3.90 4.59 9.88
N ASN A 86 4.27 3.91 10.95
CA ASN A 86 4.79 2.56 10.88
C ASN A 86 3.77 1.48 11.20
N ILE A 87 2.50 1.86 11.38
CA ILE A 87 1.43 0.91 11.64
C ILE A 87 0.50 0.85 10.43
N LEU A 88 0.31 -0.34 9.92
CA LEU A 88 -0.58 -0.61 8.78
C LEU A 88 -1.59 -1.67 9.17
N SER A 89 -2.85 -1.47 8.81
CA SER A 89 -3.87 -2.49 8.97
C SER A 89 -4.22 -3.12 7.64
N SER A 90 -4.44 -4.42 7.65
CA SER A 90 -4.99 -5.13 6.50
C SER A 90 -6.24 -5.87 6.95
N SER A 91 -7.31 -5.69 6.20
CA SER A 91 -8.61 -6.28 6.53
C SER A 91 -8.91 -7.42 5.57
N TYR A 92 -9.44 -8.50 6.12
CA TYR A 92 -9.84 -9.69 5.40
C TYR A 92 -11.31 -9.95 5.70
N GLN A 93 -11.86 -11.02 5.16
CA GLN A 93 -13.29 -11.29 5.34
C GLN A 93 -13.69 -11.43 6.81
N ASN A 94 -12.87 -12.11 7.60
CA ASN A 94 -13.21 -12.38 8.99
C ASN A 94 -12.16 -11.90 9.98
N SER A 95 -11.16 -11.16 9.55
CA SER A 95 -10.07 -10.76 10.43
C SER A 95 -9.45 -9.45 9.99
N ILE A 96 -8.78 -8.80 10.92
CA ILE A 96 -7.99 -7.61 10.66
C ILE A 96 -6.63 -7.85 11.30
N LEU A 97 -5.58 -7.62 10.53
CA LEU A 97 -4.22 -7.73 11.03
C LEU A 97 -3.60 -6.34 11.13
N LEU A 98 -2.84 -6.14 12.19
CA LEU A 98 -2.06 -4.92 12.36
C LEU A 98 -0.59 -5.27 12.20
N TRP A 99 0.09 -4.48 11.39
CA TRP A 99 1.50 -4.68 11.09
C TRP A 99 2.29 -3.50 11.62
N GLU A 100 3.40 -3.80 12.24
CA GLU A 100 4.35 -2.76 12.63
C GLU A 100 5.55 -2.86 11.69
N ILE A 101 5.79 -1.79 10.93
CA ILE A 101 6.90 -1.73 10.00
C ILE A 101 8.12 -1.25 10.79
N PRO A 102 9.26 -1.98 10.72
CA PRO A 102 10.46 -1.53 11.41
C PRO A 102 10.90 -0.13 10.97
N GLU A 103 11.56 0.59 11.85
CA GLU A 103 11.97 1.97 11.57
C GLU A 103 12.77 2.12 10.28
N ASN A 104 13.57 1.14 9.96
CA ASN A 104 14.39 1.16 8.75
C ASN A 104 13.70 0.54 7.54
N GLY A 105 12.40 0.31 7.65
CA GLY A 105 11.65 -0.33 6.59
C GLY A 105 11.88 -1.83 6.56
N LEU A 106 11.31 -2.48 5.53
CA LEU A 106 11.47 -3.90 5.35
C LEU A 106 12.77 -4.19 4.60
N GLU A 107 13.44 -5.27 5.00
CA GLU A 107 14.59 -5.78 4.28
C GLU A 107 14.24 -7.13 3.70
N LEU A 108 14.87 -7.47 2.57
CA LEU A 108 14.52 -8.67 1.83
C LEU A 108 14.55 -9.93 2.69
N HIS A 109 15.54 -10.06 3.54
CA HIS A 109 15.67 -11.25 4.38
C HIS A 109 14.63 -11.30 5.50
N LEU A 110 13.96 -10.20 5.82
CA LEU A 110 12.91 -10.19 6.84
C LEU A 110 11.59 -10.73 6.32
N THR A 111 11.48 -10.95 5.03
CA THR A 111 10.26 -11.48 4.43
C THR A 111 10.24 -13.00 4.39
N LYS A 112 11.27 -13.65 4.90
CA LYS A 112 11.29 -15.09 4.96
C LYS A 112 10.26 -15.58 5.96
N ASP A 113 9.64 -16.68 5.64
CA ASP A 113 8.76 -17.35 6.57
C ASP A 113 9.57 -17.87 7.73
N ILE A 114 9.12 -17.58 8.90
CA ILE A 114 9.77 -18.02 10.12
C ILE A 114 8.94 -19.12 10.74
#